data_a53b5fa8766ade9eac3fd63fb8aea892
#
_entry.id   a53b5fa8766ade9eac3fd63fb8aea892
#
_cell.length_a   1.000
_cell.length_b   1.000
_cell.length_c   1.000
_cell.angle_alpha   90.00
_cell.angle_beta   90.00
_cell.angle_gamma   90.00
#
_symmetry.space_group_name_H-M   'P 1'
#
loop_
_entity.id
_entity.type
_entity.pdbx_description
1 polymer ?
#
loop_
_entity_poly.entity_id
_entity_poly.type
_entity_poly.pdbx_seq_one_letter_code
_entity_poly.pdbx_strand_id
1 'polypeptide(L)'
;NMTGSSRATDLNINNGIVDLRADKNRYSTLTAANLNGSGGIFKIDIDVRSMESDKLYITDDFSGTQAIDIYQKDVYAPAGSSMEGTGLVLASVNGNGVFTAHDREGTLFYTHYDLAHQASATAGYATDWYLDKIITLDKPTTSVETVAAAGALNYHTWRNENDKLLKRMGELRHNGDDEKGAWFRVKGSKIGRDGQFAFENKYTTYELGYDELMKKTATMTRYQGAAISYTDGSSSYKSGSGDNSSKAISFYNTELGNKGHYLDMVLKFSHMDNDFKVYDTVNNKITGSMENTGIALSAEYGRKKVLNNDWYIEPQAQFTLGYLGGDNYRTNNGIEVSQSGIKSAVGRIGLNFGKEVGQKGIVY
;
A
#
# COMPACT_ATOMS: atom_id res chain seq x y z
N ASN A 1 -14.05 12.71 -27.65
CA ASN A 1 -12.76 12.46 -28.24
C ASN A 1 -12.75 12.94 -29.68
N MET A 2 -11.78 13.78 -30.02
CA MET A 2 -11.57 14.24 -31.39
C MET A 2 -10.43 13.43 -31.99
N THR A 3 -10.66 12.86 -33.15
CA THR A 3 -9.64 12.07 -33.86
C THR A 3 -9.31 12.78 -35.19
N GLY A 4 -8.01 13.12 -35.37
CA GLY A 4 -7.56 13.85 -36.56
C GLY A 4 -7.76 15.37 -36.45
N SER A 5 -7.93 16.07 -37.58
CA SER A 5 -8.12 17.51 -37.61
C SER A 5 -9.58 17.90 -37.42
N SER A 6 -9.87 18.69 -36.40
CA SER A 6 -11.19 19.23 -36.08
C SER A 6 -11.22 20.72 -36.17
N ARG A 7 -12.38 21.32 -36.54
CA ARG A 7 -12.57 22.79 -36.65
C ARG A 7 -13.84 23.22 -35.93
N ALA A 8 -13.77 24.38 -35.30
CA ALA A 8 -14.89 25.08 -34.68
C ALA A 8 -14.78 26.59 -35.00
N THR A 9 -15.92 27.28 -34.99
CA THR A 9 -15.90 28.77 -35.08
C THR A 9 -15.71 29.33 -33.68
N ASP A 10 -16.60 29.00 -32.75
CA ASP A 10 -16.54 29.50 -31.38
C ASP A 10 -16.46 28.32 -30.39
N LEU A 11 -15.49 28.37 -29.51
CA LEU A 11 -15.34 27.47 -28.37
C LEU A 11 -15.50 28.26 -27.08
N ASN A 12 -16.62 28.04 -26.38
CA ASN A 12 -16.85 28.63 -25.06
C ASN A 12 -16.73 27.53 -24.02
N ILE A 13 -15.60 27.47 -23.32
CA ILE A 13 -15.32 26.38 -22.39
C ILE A 13 -15.21 26.93 -20.98
N ASN A 14 -16.18 26.59 -20.14
CA ASN A 14 -16.21 26.86 -18.71
C ASN A 14 -16.26 25.53 -17.96
N ASN A 15 -15.15 25.15 -17.31
CA ASN A 15 -15.00 23.88 -16.60
C ASN A 15 -15.28 22.62 -17.44
N GLY A 16 -15.16 22.71 -18.74
CA GLY A 16 -15.33 21.59 -19.68
C GLY A 16 -14.04 20.86 -19.99
N ILE A 17 -14.13 19.69 -20.63
CA ILE A 17 -12.96 18.90 -21.06
C ILE A 17 -13.03 18.69 -22.57
N VAL A 18 -11.94 19.04 -23.26
CA VAL A 18 -11.71 18.71 -24.66
C VAL A 18 -10.57 17.70 -24.74
N ASP A 19 -10.85 16.50 -25.16
CA ASP A 19 -9.85 15.44 -25.27
C ASP A 19 -9.45 15.27 -26.75
N LEU A 20 -8.21 15.69 -27.07
CA LEU A 20 -7.65 15.58 -28.40
C LEU A 20 -6.89 14.27 -28.61
N ARG A 21 -6.63 13.53 -27.54
CA ARG A 21 -5.86 12.30 -27.61
C ARG A 21 -6.54 11.30 -28.53
N ALA A 22 -5.87 10.97 -29.60
CA ALA A 22 -6.29 9.98 -30.55
C ALA A 22 -5.68 8.60 -30.26
N ASP A 23 -5.92 7.67 -31.13
CA ASP A 23 -5.28 6.37 -31.09
C ASP A 23 -3.74 6.52 -31.25
N LYS A 24 -3.01 5.65 -30.58
CA LYS A 24 -1.57 5.72 -30.20
C LYS A 24 -0.53 6.14 -31.26
N ASN A 25 -0.91 6.38 -32.50
CA ASN A 25 0.02 6.64 -33.61
C ASN A 25 -0.25 7.92 -34.40
N ARG A 26 -1.17 8.79 -33.98
CA ARG A 26 -1.48 10.05 -34.66
C ARG A 26 -1.73 11.15 -33.66
N TYR A 27 -1.17 12.32 -33.94
CA TYR A 27 -1.49 13.55 -33.22
C TYR A 27 -2.67 14.26 -33.88
N SER A 28 -3.53 14.81 -33.07
CA SER A 28 -4.74 15.52 -33.48
C SER A 28 -4.48 17.03 -33.52
N THR A 29 -5.28 17.72 -34.32
CA THR A 29 -5.25 19.17 -34.38
C THR A 29 -6.65 19.72 -34.19
N LEU A 30 -6.80 20.70 -33.27
CA LEU A 30 -8.02 21.48 -33.13
C LEU A 30 -7.78 22.92 -33.55
N THR A 31 -8.53 23.38 -34.54
CA THR A 31 -8.52 24.77 -34.97
C THR A 31 -9.83 25.45 -34.64
N ALA A 32 -9.82 26.55 -33.90
CA ALA A 32 -10.99 27.39 -33.66
C ALA A 32 -10.72 28.84 -34.06
N ALA A 33 -11.75 29.58 -34.42
CA ALA A 33 -11.62 31.00 -34.61
C ALA A 33 -11.51 31.68 -33.22
N ASN A 34 -12.44 31.41 -32.32
CA ASN A 34 -12.43 31.97 -30.97
C ASN A 34 -12.39 30.88 -29.89
N LEU A 35 -11.62 31.19 -28.82
CA LEU A 35 -11.64 30.40 -27.59
C LEU A 35 -11.87 31.31 -26.40
N ASN A 36 -12.98 31.11 -25.71
CA ASN A 36 -13.42 31.96 -24.59
C ASN A 36 -13.73 31.08 -23.35
N GLY A 37 -13.72 31.74 -22.19
CA GLY A 37 -14.10 31.13 -20.92
C GLY A 37 -12.90 30.76 -20.06
N SER A 38 -13.16 30.06 -18.94
CA SER A 38 -12.13 29.71 -17.98
C SER A 38 -12.39 28.36 -17.31
N GLY A 39 -11.29 27.69 -16.87
CA GLY A 39 -11.37 26.41 -16.18
C GLY A 39 -11.58 25.20 -17.10
N GLY A 40 -11.55 25.38 -18.41
CA GLY A 40 -11.54 24.24 -19.35
C GLY A 40 -10.21 23.52 -19.36
N ILE A 41 -10.24 22.22 -19.72
CA ILE A 41 -9.08 21.35 -19.76
C ILE A 41 -8.94 20.76 -21.16
N PHE A 42 -7.80 21.00 -21.80
CA PHE A 42 -7.41 20.34 -23.04
C PHE A 42 -6.48 19.18 -22.73
N LYS A 43 -6.89 17.94 -23.03
CA LYS A 43 -6.05 16.76 -22.91
C LYS A 43 -5.31 16.53 -24.20
N ILE A 44 -3.99 16.51 -24.14
CA ILE A 44 -3.10 16.37 -25.30
C ILE A 44 -2.06 15.27 -25.08
N ASP A 45 -1.79 14.51 -26.14
CA ASP A 45 -0.64 13.61 -26.21
C ASP A 45 0.59 14.36 -26.72
N ILE A 46 1.74 14.05 -26.14
CA ILE A 46 3.03 14.54 -26.61
C ILE A 46 4.07 13.42 -26.71
N ASP A 47 5.06 13.63 -27.55
CA ASP A 47 6.31 12.87 -27.57
C ASP A 47 7.48 13.85 -27.70
N VAL A 48 8.16 14.08 -26.57
CA VAL A 48 9.32 15.00 -26.54
C VAL A 48 10.53 14.48 -27.30
N ARG A 49 10.61 13.17 -27.60
CA ARG A 49 11.71 12.59 -28.36
C ARG A 49 11.58 12.88 -29.85
N SER A 50 10.38 12.75 -30.38
CA SER A 50 10.07 13.08 -31.80
C SER A 50 9.68 14.52 -31.98
N MET A 51 9.52 15.33 -30.92
CA MET A 51 9.02 16.70 -30.94
C MET A 51 7.66 16.84 -31.61
N GLU A 52 6.78 15.86 -31.31
CA GLU A 52 5.41 15.81 -31.84
C GLU A 52 4.40 15.95 -30.72
N SER A 53 3.26 16.57 -31.01
CA SER A 53 2.15 16.74 -30.06
C SER A 53 0.82 16.94 -30.77
N ASP A 54 -0.27 16.68 -30.06
CA ASP A 54 -1.55 17.29 -30.38
C ASP A 54 -1.40 18.80 -30.31
N LYS A 55 -2.15 19.55 -31.17
CA LYS A 55 -1.99 21.00 -31.32
C LYS A 55 -3.31 21.75 -31.30
N LEU A 56 -3.25 22.93 -30.71
CA LEU A 56 -4.35 23.92 -30.71
C LEU A 56 -4.00 25.11 -31.57
N TYR A 57 -4.90 25.54 -32.41
CA TYR A 57 -4.77 26.73 -33.23
C TYR A 57 -5.98 27.65 -33.02
N ILE A 58 -5.77 28.87 -32.54
CA ILE A 58 -6.82 29.90 -32.37
C ILE A 58 -6.54 31.05 -33.26
N THR A 59 -7.37 31.18 -34.32
CA THR A 59 -7.05 32.08 -35.44
C THR A 59 -7.40 33.55 -35.20
N ASP A 60 -8.43 33.84 -34.37
CA ASP A 60 -8.95 35.19 -34.18
C ASP A 60 -8.75 35.68 -32.75
N ASP A 61 -9.37 35.09 -31.74
CA ASP A 61 -9.22 35.56 -30.36
C ASP A 61 -9.22 34.41 -29.33
N PHE A 62 -8.23 34.42 -28.43
CA PHE A 62 -8.21 33.63 -27.23
C PHE A 62 -8.30 34.54 -26.02
N SER A 63 -9.34 34.34 -25.20
CA SER A 63 -9.54 35.07 -23.96
C SER A 63 -9.87 34.12 -22.80
N GLY A 64 -9.46 34.53 -21.59
CA GLY A 64 -9.64 33.75 -20.37
C GLY A 64 -8.48 32.80 -20.04
N THR A 65 -8.72 31.79 -19.22
CA THR A 65 -7.68 30.85 -18.74
C THR A 65 -8.10 29.41 -18.92
N GLN A 66 -7.31 28.62 -19.63
CA GLN A 66 -7.54 27.22 -19.87
C GLN A 66 -6.35 26.38 -19.38
N ALA A 67 -6.58 25.13 -19.02
CA ALA A 67 -5.53 24.22 -18.64
C ALA A 67 -5.19 23.23 -19.78
N ILE A 68 -3.94 22.86 -19.89
CA ILE A 68 -3.46 21.78 -20.73
C ILE A 68 -3.03 20.61 -19.83
N ASP A 69 -3.72 19.49 -19.94
CA ASP A 69 -3.32 18.21 -19.35
C ASP A 69 -2.45 17.45 -20.34
N ILE A 70 -1.18 17.31 -20.01
CA ILE A 70 -0.17 16.72 -20.88
C ILE A 70 -0.03 15.24 -20.61
N TYR A 71 -0.11 14.42 -21.65
CA TYR A 71 0.11 12.98 -21.63
C TYR A 71 1.35 12.65 -22.46
N GLN A 72 2.44 12.34 -21.75
CA GLN A 72 3.71 12.05 -22.37
C GLN A 72 3.91 10.54 -22.51
N LYS A 73 4.41 10.08 -23.65
CA LYS A 73 4.77 8.67 -23.89
C LYS A 73 6.12 8.35 -23.24
N ASP A 74 6.13 7.27 -22.43
CA ASP A 74 7.29 6.49 -22.00
C ASP A 74 8.59 7.25 -21.64
N VAL A 75 8.51 8.30 -20.84
CA VAL A 75 9.69 8.93 -20.28
C VAL A 75 9.82 8.57 -18.80
N TYR A 76 10.76 7.67 -18.50
CA TYR A 76 11.17 7.39 -17.13
C TYR A 76 12.27 8.37 -16.75
N ALA A 77 12.04 9.12 -15.69
CA ALA A 77 13.03 10.00 -15.12
C ALA A 77 13.09 9.79 -13.59
N PRO A 78 14.29 9.84 -12.99
CA PRO A 78 14.43 9.77 -11.54
C PRO A 78 13.71 10.94 -10.85
N ALA A 79 13.25 10.73 -9.61
CA ALA A 79 12.69 11.78 -8.78
C ALA A 79 13.65 12.97 -8.69
N GLY A 80 13.12 14.19 -8.77
CA GLY A 80 13.89 15.44 -8.76
C GLY A 80 14.63 15.78 -10.05
N SER A 81 14.52 14.94 -11.10
CA SER A 81 15.10 15.28 -12.41
C SER A 81 14.25 16.31 -13.16
N SER A 82 14.89 17.10 -13.99
CA SER A 82 14.22 18.04 -14.89
C SER A 82 14.78 17.96 -16.31
N MET A 83 13.92 18.23 -17.28
CA MET A 83 14.27 18.44 -18.67
C MET A 83 13.86 19.88 -19.03
N GLU A 84 14.78 20.71 -19.45
CA GLU A 84 14.55 22.12 -19.76
C GLU A 84 14.69 22.36 -21.26
N GLY A 85 14.05 23.43 -21.74
CA GLY A 85 14.22 23.91 -23.12
C GLY A 85 13.67 22.93 -24.16
N THR A 86 12.58 22.24 -23.89
CA THR A 86 11.99 21.33 -24.88
C THR A 86 11.51 22.08 -26.11
N GLY A 87 10.98 23.31 -25.95
CA GLY A 87 10.51 24.15 -27.06
C GLY A 87 9.37 23.56 -27.91
N LEU A 88 8.74 22.46 -27.43
CA LEU A 88 7.65 21.79 -28.13
C LEU A 88 6.40 22.68 -28.11
N VAL A 89 6.02 23.24 -29.26
CA VAL A 89 4.84 24.09 -29.41
C VAL A 89 3.57 23.23 -29.27
N LEU A 90 2.68 23.62 -28.36
CA LEU A 90 1.41 22.97 -28.08
C LEU A 90 0.21 23.75 -28.61
N ALA A 91 0.32 25.08 -28.62
CA ALA A 91 -0.72 25.93 -29.15
C ALA A 91 -0.13 27.20 -29.86
N SER A 92 -0.73 27.60 -30.99
CA SER A 92 -0.47 28.88 -31.65
C SER A 92 -1.78 29.69 -31.65
N VAL A 93 -1.73 30.89 -31.08
CA VAL A 93 -2.95 31.65 -30.80
C VAL A 93 -2.83 33.12 -31.11
N ASN A 94 -3.97 33.75 -31.33
CA ASN A 94 -4.18 35.20 -31.27
C ASN A 94 -4.99 35.54 -30.02
N GLY A 95 -4.85 36.73 -29.47
CA GLY A 95 -5.53 37.15 -28.22
C GLY A 95 -4.63 37.09 -26.98
N ASN A 96 -5.24 37.33 -25.82
CA ASN A 96 -4.55 37.49 -24.53
C ASN A 96 -4.86 36.38 -23.51
N GLY A 97 -5.42 35.28 -23.96
CA GLY A 97 -5.74 34.13 -23.08
C GLY A 97 -4.47 33.44 -22.56
N VAL A 98 -4.63 32.76 -21.46
CA VAL A 98 -3.53 32.09 -20.75
C VAL A 98 -3.76 30.58 -20.69
N PHE A 99 -2.74 29.79 -21.01
CA PHE A 99 -2.69 28.39 -20.74
C PHE A 99 -1.88 28.11 -19.47
N THR A 100 -2.38 27.16 -18.66
CA THR A 100 -1.67 26.57 -17.52
C THR A 100 -1.53 25.06 -17.73
N ALA A 101 -0.64 24.39 -17.00
CA ALA A 101 -0.55 22.93 -17.00
C ALA A 101 -0.85 22.38 -15.60
N HIS A 102 -1.38 21.17 -15.56
CA HIS A 102 -1.56 20.44 -14.31
C HIS A 102 -0.49 19.38 -14.11
N ASP A 103 -0.16 19.13 -12.83
CA ASP A 103 0.64 17.96 -12.47
C ASP A 103 -0.07 16.68 -12.88
N ARG A 104 0.71 15.74 -13.40
CA ARG A 104 0.17 14.44 -13.84
C ARG A 104 0.78 13.29 -13.05
N GLU A 105 -0.04 12.32 -12.70
CA GLU A 105 0.42 11.06 -12.17
C GLU A 105 1.06 10.23 -13.29
N GLY A 106 2.39 10.02 -13.18
CA GLY A 106 3.15 9.17 -14.10
C GLY A 106 3.11 7.70 -13.68
N THR A 107 4.15 6.94 -14.04
CA THR A 107 4.24 5.51 -13.64
C THR A 107 4.74 5.36 -12.21
N LEU A 108 5.87 6.00 -11.86
CA LEU A 108 6.48 5.91 -10.52
C LEU A 108 6.31 7.19 -9.70
N PHE A 109 6.39 8.36 -10.37
CA PHE A 109 6.33 9.66 -9.75
C PHE A 109 5.36 10.57 -10.51
N TYR A 110 4.90 11.62 -9.83
CA TYR A 110 4.18 12.71 -10.48
C TYR A 110 5.12 13.55 -11.33
N THR A 111 4.59 14.11 -12.41
CA THR A 111 5.29 15.00 -13.31
C THR A 111 4.62 16.36 -13.32
N HIS A 112 5.41 17.39 -13.16
CA HIS A 112 5.05 18.80 -13.31
C HIS A 112 5.48 19.30 -14.68
N TYR A 113 4.66 20.12 -15.32
CA TYR A 113 4.91 20.69 -16.64
C TYR A 113 4.84 22.21 -16.56
N ASP A 114 5.91 22.87 -16.94
CA ASP A 114 5.94 24.33 -17.10
C ASP A 114 5.64 24.67 -18.55
N LEU A 115 4.71 25.58 -18.75
CA LEU A 115 4.43 26.22 -20.07
C LEU A 115 4.99 27.60 -20.10
N ALA A 116 5.57 27.96 -21.25
CA ALA A 116 5.98 29.34 -21.57
C ALA A 116 5.40 29.74 -22.89
N HIS A 117 5.49 31.03 -23.22
CA HIS A 117 5.03 31.56 -24.48
C HIS A 117 6.03 32.52 -25.09
N GLN A 118 6.01 32.67 -26.43
CA GLN A 118 6.85 33.56 -27.20
C GLN A 118 6.09 34.08 -28.42
N ALA A 119 6.67 35.07 -29.12
CA ALA A 119 6.14 35.48 -30.41
C ALA A 119 6.09 34.27 -31.36
N SER A 120 4.98 34.10 -32.06
CA SER A 120 4.76 32.92 -32.89
C SER A 120 5.68 32.93 -34.13
N ALA A 121 6.29 31.76 -34.38
CA ALA A 121 6.94 31.48 -35.64
C ALA A 121 5.95 31.00 -36.72
N THR A 122 4.73 30.68 -36.35
CA THR A 122 3.67 30.21 -37.26
C THR A 122 2.94 31.38 -37.87
N ALA A 123 2.97 31.48 -39.19
CA ALA A 123 2.34 32.60 -39.91
C ALA A 123 0.83 32.71 -39.58
N GLY A 124 0.37 33.92 -39.25
CA GLY A 124 -1.01 34.22 -38.93
C GLY A 124 -1.36 34.11 -37.43
N TYR A 125 -0.39 33.81 -36.54
CA TYR A 125 -0.57 33.78 -35.11
C TYR A 125 0.37 34.77 -34.40
N ALA A 126 -0.09 35.27 -33.24
CA ALA A 126 0.70 36.23 -32.45
C ALA A 126 1.62 35.54 -31.45
N THR A 127 1.16 34.42 -30.86
CA THR A 127 1.81 33.79 -29.72
C THR A 127 1.84 32.26 -29.87
N ASP A 128 3.00 31.65 -29.65
CA ASP A 128 3.16 30.21 -29.47
C ASP A 128 3.31 29.87 -27.99
N TRP A 129 2.45 29.00 -27.51
CA TRP A 129 2.57 28.35 -26.19
C TRP A 129 3.32 27.04 -26.35
N TYR A 130 4.40 26.87 -25.61
CA TYR A 130 5.26 25.68 -25.70
C TYR A 130 5.57 25.09 -24.34
N LEU A 131 5.96 23.83 -24.35
CA LEU A 131 6.46 23.13 -23.20
C LEU A 131 7.90 23.60 -22.91
N ASP A 132 8.08 24.33 -21.82
CA ASP A 132 9.36 24.85 -21.39
C ASP A 132 10.14 23.83 -20.58
N LYS A 133 9.47 23.23 -19.55
CA LYS A 133 10.11 22.36 -18.59
C LYS A 133 9.24 21.19 -18.21
N ILE A 134 9.89 20.06 -18.00
CA ILE A 134 9.29 18.84 -17.42
C ILE A 134 10.07 18.49 -16.16
N ILE A 135 9.40 18.38 -15.01
CA ILE A 135 10.00 18.08 -13.73
C ILE A 135 9.38 16.81 -13.17
N THR A 136 10.20 15.81 -12.90
CA THR A 136 9.76 14.62 -12.15
C THR A 136 9.80 14.94 -10.67
N LEU A 137 8.63 15.05 -10.05
CA LEU A 137 8.49 15.40 -8.64
C LEU A 137 8.95 14.24 -7.74
N ASP A 138 9.48 14.55 -6.56
CA ASP A 138 9.71 13.58 -5.51
C ASP A 138 8.39 13.28 -4.77
N LYS A 139 7.41 12.83 -5.54
CA LYS A 139 6.08 12.47 -5.09
C LYS A 139 5.68 11.15 -5.76
N PRO A 140 5.66 10.04 -5.00
CA PRO A 140 5.30 8.74 -5.55
C PRO A 140 3.85 8.70 -6.00
N THR A 141 3.59 7.89 -7.03
CA THR A 141 2.25 7.64 -7.56
C THR A 141 1.43 6.76 -6.63
N THR A 142 0.13 6.71 -6.87
CA THR A 142 -0.81 5.78 -6.21
C THR A 142 -0.32 4.34 -6.29
N SER A 143 0.23 3.91 -7.42
CA SER A 143 0.80 2.57 -7.59
C SER A 143 1.95 2.31 -6.63
N VAL A 144 2.93 3.21 -6.56
CA VAL A 144 4.11 3.08 -5.69
C VAL A 144 3.71 3.13 -4.22
N GLU A 145 2.82 4.06 -3.84
CA GLU A 145 2.29 4.14 -2.47
C GLU A 145 1.60 2.84 -2.07
N THR A 146 0.79 2.25 -2.95
CA THR A 146 0.06 1.00 -2.66
C THR A 146 0.99 -0.19 -2.58
N VAL A 147 1.95 -0.34 -3.50
CA VAL A 147 2.95 -1.42 -3.45
C VAL A 147 3.72 -1.42 -2.14
N ALA A 148 4.19 -0.24 -1.71
CA ALA A 148 4.89 -0.10 -0.43
C ALA A 148 3.98 -0.39 0.78
N ALA A 149 2.73 0.08 0.74
CA ALA A 149 1.73 -0.17 1.78
C ALA A 149 1.37 -1.67 1.88
N ALA A 150 1.21 -2.37 0.76
CA ALA A 150 0.91 -3.80 0.71
C ALA A 150 2.07 -4.65 1.29
N GLY A 151 3.32 -4.31 0.96
CA GLY A 151 4.49 -4.96 1.58
C GLY A 151 4.56 -4.75 3.09
N ALA A 152 4.30 -3.53 3.56
CA ALA A 152 4.23 -3.22 4.98
C ALA A 152 3.07 -3.96 5.68
N LEU A 153 1.91 -4.06 5.04
CA LEU A 153 0.75 -4.81 5.55
C LEU A 153 1.11 -6.28 5.80
N ASN A 154 1.71 -6.97 4.81
CA ASN A 154 2.11 -8.36 4.97
C ASN A 154 3.10 -8.54 6.12
N TYR A 155 4.12 -7.69 6.21
CA TYR A 155 5.07 -7.74 7.32
C TYR A 155 4.38 -7.55 8.69
N HIS A 156 3.52 -6.57 8.83
CA HIS A 156 2.83 -6.29 10.10
C HIS A 156 1.81 -7.39 10.46
N THR A 157 1.09 -7.94 9.48
CA THR A 157 0.17 -9.08 9.69
C THR A 157 0.94 -10.30 10.16
N TRP A 158 2.01 -10.69 9.44
CA TRP A 158 2.88 -11.80 9.82
C TRP A 158 3.46 -11.64 11.23
N ARG A 159 3.96 -10.45 11.55
CA ARG A 159 4.50 -10.14 12.88
C ARG A 159 3.44 -10.25 13.97
N ASN A 160 2.20 -9.80 13.71
CA ASN A 160 1.10 -9.84 14.68
C ASN A 160 0.49 -11.23 14.89
N GLU A 161 0.82 -12.18 14.02
CA GLU A 161 0.44 -13.59 14.19
C GLU A 161 1.27 -14.32 15.26
N ASN A 162 2.38 -13.74 15.72
CA ASN A 162 3.20 -14.31 16.80
C ASN A 162 2.63 -13.95 18.18
N ASP A 163 1.74 -14.78 18.68
CA ASP A 163 1.01 -14.54 19.93
C ASP A 163 1.82 -14.90 21.19
N LYS A 164 1.36 -14.36 22.34
CA LYS A 164 1.81 -14.72 23.68
C LYS A 164 1.25 -16.07 24.11
N LEU A 165 1.94 -16.72 25.08
CA LEU A 165 1.45 -17.94 25.72
C LEU A 165 0.01 -17.80 26.27
N LEU A 166 -0.27 -16.73 27.01
CA LEU A 166 -1.58 -16.50 27.62
C LEU A 166 -2.70 -16.45 26.56
N LYS A 167 -2.46 -15.87 25.40
CA LYS A 167 -3.44 -15.82 24.32
C LYS A 167 -3.61 -17.17 23.62
N ARG A 168 -2.58 -18.01 23.61
CA ARG A 168 -2.57 -19.31 22.94
C ARG A 168 -3.03 -20.45 23.85
N MET A 169 -2.59 -20.43 25.09
CA MET A 169 -2.79 -21.53 26.06
C MET A 169 -3.47 -21.08 27.36
N GLY A 170 -4.27 -20.00 27.31
CA GLY A 170 -4.85 -19.40 28.52
C GLY A 170 -5.55 -20.37 29.44
N GLU A 171 -6.22 -21.40 28.92
CA GLU A 171 -6.97 -22.41 29.70
C GLU A 171 -6.11 -23.59 30.15
N LEU A 172 -5.07 -23.98 29.40
CA LEU A 172 -4.22 -25.12 29.77
C LEU A 172 -3.52 -24.98 31.13
N ARG A 173 -3.25 -23.73 31.54
CA ARG A 173 -2.70 -23.46 32.89
C ARG A 173 -3.68 -23.72 34.02
N HIS A 174 -4.97 -23.85 33.73
CA HIS A 174 -6.05 -24.02 34.71
C HIS A 174 -6.71 -25.37 34.64
N ASN A 175 -6.57 -26.11 33.55
CA ASN A 175 -7.15 -27.44 33.38
C ASN A 175 -6.28 -28.59 33.92
N GLY A 176 -5.37 -28.30 34.76
CA GLY A 176 -4.46 -29.04 35.65
C GLY A 176 -4.18 -30.53 35.47
N ASP A 177 -5.04 -31.34 34.86
CA ASP A 177 -4.95 -32.78 34.80
C ASP A 177 -5.14 -33.42 33.42
N ASP A 178 -5.41 -32.63 32.38
CA ASP A 178 -5.58 -33.18 31.02
C ASP A 178 -4.22 -33.51 30.39
N GLU A 179 -3.98 -34.77 30.11
CA GLU A 179 -2.74 -35.27 29.53
C GLU A 179 -2.62 -34.92 28.04
N LYS A 180 -3.72 -34.65 27.36
CA LYS A 180 -3.80 -34.29 25.94
C LYS A 180 -5.12 -33.63 25.60
N GLY A 181 -5.11 -32.75 24.62
CA GLY A 181 -6.33 -32.05 24.16
C GLY A 181 -6.20 -31.40 22.83
N ALA A 182 -7.33 -31.30 22.13
CA ALA A 182 -7.47 -30.43 20.97
C ALA A 182 -8.13 -29.12 21.40
N TRP A 183 -7.71 -28.01 20.79
CA TRP A 183 -8.28 -26.72 21.06
C TRP A 183 -8.55 -25.95 19.74
N PHE A 184 -9.51 -25.06 19.79
CA PHE A 184 -9.86 -24.18 18.69
C PHE A 184 -9.92 -22.74 19.17
N ARG A 185 -9.46 -21.82 18.35
CA ARG A 185 -9.48 -20.40 18.65
C ARG A 185 -9.89 -19.57 17.42
N VAL A 186 -10.66 -18.52 17.67
CA VAL A 186 -10.95 -17.46 16.70
C VAL A 186 -10.45 -16.14 17.25
N LYS A 187 -9.73 -15.38 16.43
CA LYS A 187 -9.16 -14.07 16.81
C LYS A 187 -9.44 -13.03 15.74
N GLY A 188 -10.20 -12.00 16.09
CA GLY A 188 -10.31 -10.78 15.28
C GLY A 188 -9.16 -9.82 15.56
N SER A 189 -8.63 -9.18 14.52
CA SER A 189 -7.55 -8.22 14.63
C SER A 189 -7.76 -7.06 13.67
N LYS A 190 -7.26 -5.89 14.08
CA LYS A 190 -7.18 -4.69 13.25
C LYS A 190 -5.79 -4.10 13.40
N ILE A 191 -5.11 -3.88 12.30
CA ILE A 191 -3.82 -3.18 12.24
C ILE A 191 -3.89 -2.09 11.20
N GLY A 192 -3.06 -1.08 11.32
CA GLY A 192 -3.01 0.01 10.36
C GLY A 192 -1.78 0.89 10.57
N ARG A 193 -1.54 1.70 9.57
CA ARG A 193 -0.52 2.73 9.54
C ARG A 193 -1.07 3.95 8.82
N ASP A 194 -0.83 5.13 9.38
CA ASP A 194 -1.17 6.42 8.77
C ASP A 194 0.02 6.98 7.97
N GLY A 195 -0.24 8.03 7.19
CA GLY A 195 0.76 8.77 6.43
C GLY A 195 0.84 8.39 4.96
N GLN A 196 2.01 8.56 4.36
CA GLN A 196 2.21 8.40 2.91
C GLN A 196 1.89 6.99 2.41
N PHE A 197 2.29 5.97 3.16
CA PHE A 197 2.04 4.55 2.84
C PHE A 197 0.97 3.97 3.76
N ALA A 198 -0.16 4.68 3.87
CA ALA A 198 -1.26 4.33 4.74
C ALA A 198 -1.96 3.05 4.30
N PHE A 199 -2.30 2.22 5.27
CA PHE A 199 -3.19 1.07 5.11
C PHE A 199 -3.95 0.78 6.39
N GLU A 200 -5.09 0.13 6.27
CA GLU A 200 -5.80 -0.53 7.35
C GLU A 200 -6.06 -1.97 6.95
N ASN A 201 -5.84 -2.93 7.85
CA ASN A 201 -6.17 -4.34 7.65
C ASN A 201 -7.04 -4.84 8.80
N LYS A 202 -8.19 -5.41 8.46
CA LYS A 202 -9.07 -6.13 9.39
C LYS A 202 -9.06 -7.59 9.00
N TYR A 203 -8.73 -8.45 9.94
CA TYR A 203 -8.64 -9.87 9.65
C TYR A 203 -9.08 -10.74 10.81
N THR A 204 -9.52 -11.95 10.47
CA THR A 204 -9.89 -13.00 11.41
C THR A 204 -8.98 -14.20 11.23
N THR A 205 -8.41 -14.67 12.32
CA THR A 205 -7.59 -15.89 12.34
C THR A 205 -8.37 -17.01 13.02
N TYR A 206 -8.45 -18.14 12.35
CA TYR A 206 -8.96 -19.41 12.84
C TYR A 206 -7.77 -20.32 13.10
N GLU A 207 -7.71 -20.92 14.29
CA GLU A 207 -6.59 -21.76 14.70
C GLU A 207 -7.09 -23.02 15.37
N LEU A 208 -6.55 -24.17 14.97
CA LEU A 208 -6.81 -25.47 15.53
C LEU A 208 -5.49 -26.09 15.97
N GLY A 209 -5.40 -26.49 17.21
CA GLY A 209 -4.19 -27.09 17.76
C GLY A 209 -4.47 -28.35 18.56
N TYR A 210 -3.40 -29.07 18.83
CA TYR A 210 -3.36 -30.26 19.66
C TYR A 210 -2.13 -30.24 20.55
N ASP A 211 -2.36 -30.53 21.86
CA ASP A 211 -1.33 -30.55 22.90
C ASP A 211 -1.26 -31.92 23.54
N GLU A 212 -0.05 -32.32 23.93
CA GLU A 212 0.20 -33.51 24.68
C GLU A 212 1.16 -33.26 25.85
N LEU A 213 0.84 -33.82 27.00
CA LEU A 213 1.69 -33.81 28.18
C LEU A 213 2.87 -34.77 27.99
N MET A 214 4.06 -34.21 27.78
CA MET A 214 5.27 -35.00 27.55
C MET A 214 5.99 -35.38 28.82
N LYS A 215 5.86 -34.59 29.88
CA LYS A 215 6.55 -34.83 31.14
C LYS A 215 5.85 -34.11 32.29
N LYS A 216 5.63 -34.83 33.40
CA LYS A 216 5.17 -34.24 34.66
C LYS A 216 6.10 -34.71 35.78
N THR A 217 6.64 -33.74 36.51
CA THR A 217 7.52 -33.97 37.67
C THR A 217 6.97 -33.16 38.86
N ALA A 218 7.55 -33.38 40.05
CA ALA A 218 7.18 -32.56 41.21
C ALA A 218 7.44 -31.06 41.06
N THR A 219 8.28 -30.64 40.10
CA THR A 219 8.69 -29.24 39.92
C THR A 219 8.27 -28.59 38.60
N MET A 220 7.88 -29.40 37.59
CA MET A 220 7.64 -28.90 36.22
C MET A 220 6.66 -29.83 35.48
N THR A 221 5.84 -29.20 34.65
CA THR A 221 4.98 -29.86 33.67
C THR A 221 5.36 -29.35 32.28
N ARG A 222 5.56 -30.24 31.29
CA ARG A 222 5.97 -29.91 29.92
C ARG A 222 4.93 -30.43 28.92
N TYR A 223 4.43 -29.53 28.11
CA TYR A 223 3.54 -29.81 27.00
C TYR A 223 4.27 -29.57 25.67
N GLN A 224 3.96 -30.39 24.66
CA GLN A 224 4.31 -30.17 23.29
C GLN A 224 3.05 -30.23 22.45
N GLY A 225 3.05 -29.46 21.37
CA GLY A 225 1.91 -29.43 20.48
C GLY A 225 2.21 -28.84 19.12
N ALA A 226 1.19 -28.95 18.28
CA ALA A 226 1.20 -28.33 16.95
C ALA A 226 -0.15 -27.65 16.72
N ALA A 227 -0.13 -26.62 15.88
CA ALA A 227 -1.35 -25.96 15.44
C ALA A 227 -1.27 -25.57 13.97
N ILE A 228 -2.43 -25.56 13.31
CA ILE A 228 -2.63 -24.97 11.99
C ILE A 228 -3.48 -23.74 12.15
N SER A 229 -3.22 -22.73 11.34
CA SER A 229 -4.02 -21.50 11.31
C SER A 229 -4.34 -21.06 9.91
N TYR A 230 -5.51 -20.46 9.74
CA TYR A 230 -5.96 -19.76 8.57
C TYR A 230 -6.40 -18.35 8.97
N THR A 231 -5.86 -17.36 8.29
CA THR A 231 -6.23 -15.96 8.47
C THR A 231 -6.87 -15.47 7.18
N ASP A 232 -7.99 -14.78 7.30
CA ASP A 232 -8.72 -14.12 6.23
C ASP A 232 -8.92 -12.66 6.58
N GLY A 233 -8.58 -11.76 5.65
CA GLY A 233 -8.57 -10.33 5.91
C GLY A 233 -8.89 -9.49 4.71
N SER A 234 -9.39 -8.30 4.99
CA SER A 234 -9.59 -7.24 3.99
C SER A 234 -8.84 -5.99 4.38
N SER A 235 -8.19 -5.40 3.38
CA SER A 235 -7.39 -4.21 3.54
C SER A 235 -8.01 -3.01 2.82
N SER A 236 -7.73 -1.82 3.33
CA SER A 236 -8.01 -0.57 2.64
C SER A 236 -6.73 0.24 2.49
N TYR A 237 -6.59 0.85 1.32
CA TYR A 237 -5.52 1.74 0.93
C TYR A 237 -6.10 3.13 0.63
N LYS A 238 -5.27 4.12 0.39
CA LYS A 238 -5.70 5.50 0.14
C LYS A 238 -6.72 5.63 -1.01
N SER A 239 -6.63 4.81 -2.05
CA SER A 239 -7.47 4.89 -3.25
C SER A 239 -8.09 3.55 -3.66
N GLY A 240 -8.25 2.61 -2.72
CA GLY A 240 -8.86 1.32 -2.99
C GLY A 240 -8.74 0.33 -1.86
N SER A 241 -8.85 -0.94 -2.19
CA SER A 241 -8.92 -2.04 -1.21
C SER A 241 -8.11 -3.25 -1.67
N GLY A 242 -8.02 -4.23 -0.80
CA GLY A 242 -7.39 -5.51 -1.09
C GLY A 242 -7.91 -6.61 -0.17
N ASP A 243 -7.64 -7.83 -0.57
CA ASP A 243 -7.92 -9.02 0.21
C ASP A 243 -6.60 -9.72 0.54
N ASN A 244 -6.50 -10.28 1.74
CA ASN A 244 -5.29 -10.97 2.15
C ASN A 244 -5.62 -12.22 2.93
N SER A 245 -4.78 -13.24 2.80
CA SER A 245 -4.90 -14.48 3.54
C SER A 245 -3.54 -14.97 4.05
N SER A 246 -3.56 -15.79 5.09
CA SER A 246 -2.38 -16.46 5.59
C SER A 246 -2.73 -17.87 6.03
N LYS A 247 -1.85 -18.82 5.69
CA LYS A 247 -1.91 -20.22 6.16
C LYS A 247 -0.63 -20.48 6.93
N ALA A 248 -0.75 -21.03 8.14
CA ALA A 248 0.44 -21.33 8.92
C ALA A 248 0.34 -22.65 9.66
N ILE A 249 1.52 -23.22 9.94
CA ILE A 249 1.73 -24.33 10.86
C ILE A 249 2.70 -23.89 11.94
N SER A 250 2.39 -24.22 13.19
CA SER A 250 3.24 -23.94 14.33
C SER A 250 3.49 -25.20 15.16
N PHE A 251 4.70 -25.28 15.71
CA PHE A 251 5.11 -26.28 16.69
C PHE A 251 5.54 -25.56 17.96
N TYR A 252 5.14 -26.06 19.09
CA TYR A 252 5.46 -25.39 20.34
C TYR A 252 5.83 -26.36 21.46
N ASN A 253 6.62 -25.85 22.39
CA ASN A 253 7.03 -26.53 23.62
C ASN A 253 6.86 -25.55 24.78
N THR A 254 6.00 -25.93 25.74
CA THR A 254 5.66 -25.11 26.89
C THR A 254 6.05 -25.83 28.16
N GLU A 255 6.87 -25.19 28.99
CA GLU A 255 7.25 -25.69 30.32
C GLU A 255 6.60 -24.80 31.39
N LEU A 256 5.84 -25.42 32.29
CA LEU A 256 5.16 -24.78 33.41
C LEU A 256 5.79 -25.26 34.71
N GLY A 257 6.42 -24.37 35.46
CA GLY A 257 7.02 -24.68 36.74
C GLY A 257 6.04 -24.51 37.92
N ASN A 258 6.12 -25.34 38.94
CA ASN A 258 5.26 -25.31 40.12
C ASN A 258 5.40 -24.02 40.99
N LYS A 259 6.44 -23.20 40.73
CA LYS A 259 6.64 -21.90 41.38
C LYS A 259 6.12 -20.73 40.51
N GLY A 260 5.23 -21.03 39.55
CA GLY A 260 4.57 -20.05 38.68
C GLY A 260 5.39 -19.51 37.51
N HIS A 261 6.63 -19.96 37.29
CA HIS A 261 7.39 -19.62 36.10
C HIS A 261 6.99 -20.49 34.90
N TYR A 262 7.15 -19.96 33.69
CA TYR A 262 6.97 -20.70 32.46
C TYR A 262 7.98 -20.30 31.41
N LEU A 263 8.24 -21.23 30.50
CA LEU A 263 8.97 -20.99 29.25
C LEU A 263 8.16 -21.56 28.10
N ASP A 264 7.85 -20.73 27.12
CA ASP A 264 7.12 -21.10 25.93
C ASP A 264 7.95 -20.82 24.68
N MET A 265 8.19 -21.84 23.87
CA MET A 265 8.92 -21.74 22.60
C MET A 265 8.00 -22.12 21.45
N VAL A 266 7.96 -21.31 20.40
CA VAL A 266 7.12 -21.52 19.22
C VAL A 266 7.95 -21.37 17.97
N LEU A 267 7.90 -22.36 17.09
CA LEU A 267 8.38 -22.30 15.71
C LEU A 267 7.17 -22.27 14.79
N LYS A 268 7.08 -21.25 13.93
CA LYS A 268 5.96 -21.02 13.02
C LYS A 268 6.43 -20.86 11.59
N PHE A 269 5.76 -21.51 10.66
CA PHE A 269 5.90 -21.34 9.22
C PHE A 269 4.59 -20.77 8.67
N SER A 270 4.68 -19.74 7.84
CA SER A 270 3.52 -19.05 7.26
C SER A 270 3.67 -18.88 5.76
N HIS A 271 2.56 -18.96 5.04
CA HIS A 271 2.43 -18.56 3.65
C HIS A 271 1.30 -17.55 3.55
N MET A 272 1.57 -16.41 2.92
CA MET A 272 0.70 -15.24 2.88
C MET A 272 0.46 -14.82 1.45
N ASP A 273 -0.80 -14.54 1.13
CA ASP A 273 -1.26 -13.99 -0.14
C ASP A 273 -1.86 -12.59 0.12
N ASN A 274 -1.62 -11.64 -0.77
CA ASN A 274 -2.19 -10.30 -0.69
C ASN A 274 -2.46 -9.74 -2.09
N ASP A 275 -3.72 -9.53 -2.39
CA ASP A 275 -4.21 -8.93 -3.62
C ASP A 275 -4.69 -7.50 -3.35
N PHE A 276 -4.35 -6.56 -4.22
CA PHE A 276 -4.85 -5.20 -4.13
C PHE A 276 -5.46 -4.69 -5.43
N LYS A 277 -6.44 -3.80 -5.28
CA LYS A 277 -7.12 -3.07 -6.34
C LYS A 277 -7.30 -1.62 -5.92
N VAL A 278 -6.63 -0.71 -6.61
CA VAL A 278 -6.68 0.73 -6.36
C VAL A 278 -6.90 1.49 -7.67
N TYR A 279 -7.15 2.78 -7.58
CA TYR A 279 -7.40 3.64 -8.72
C TYR A 279 -6.48 4.86 -8.69
N ASP A 280 -5.88 5.20 -9.83
CA ASP A 280 -5.09 6.40 -9.99
C ASP A 280 -5.96 7.68 -10.05
N THR A 281 -5.32 8.83 -10.18
CA THR A 281 -6.00 10.15 -10.20
C THR A 281 -6.91 10.36 -11.43
N VAL A 282 -6.79 9.52 -12.44
CA VAL A 282 -7.66 9.52 -13.63
C VAL A 282 -8.57 8.30 -13.71
N ASN A 283 -8.73 7.62 -12.57
CA ASN A 283 -9.62 6.46 -12.38
C ASN A 283 -9.23 5.21 -13.20
N ASN A 284 -7.96 5.05 -13.56
CA ASN A 284 -7.50 3.78 -14.08
C ASN A 284 -7.34 2.78 -12.94
N LYS A 285 -7.80 1.56 -13.17
CA LYS A 285 -7.70 0.46 -12.22
C LYS A 285 -6.28 -0.11 -12.20
N ILE A 286 -5.68 -0.19 -11.02
CA ILE A 286 -4.37 -0.76 -10.76
C ILE A 286 -4.55 -1.97 -9.86
N THR A 287 -3.96 -3.09 -10.24
CA THR A 287 -3.99 -4.35 -9.49
C THR A 287 -2.60 -4.94 -9.35
N GLY A 288 -2.37 -5.63 -8.26
CA GLY A 288 -1.18 -6.46 -8.04
C GLY A 288 -1.49 -7.57 -7.05
N SER A 289 -0.71 -8.63 -7.12
CA SER A 289 -0.77 -9.79 -6.24
C SER A 289 0.63 -10.08 -5.72
N MET A 290 0.75 -10.36 -4.44
CA MET A 290 2.02 -10.57 -3.75
C MET A 290 1.91 -11.78 -2.82
N GLU A 291 2.94 -12.62 -2.84
CA GLU A 291 3.06 -13.81 -2.00
C GLU A 291 4.33 -13.73 -1.13
N ASN A 292 4.21 -14.08 0.14
CA ASN A 292 5.36 -14.15 1.04
C ASN A 292 5.34 -15.44 1.86
N THR A 293 6.51 -16.03 2.07
CA THR A 293 6.68 -17.14 2.99
C THR A 293 7.50 -16.69 4.20
N GLY A 294 7.01 -16.99 5.41
CA GLY A 294 7.64 -16.57 6.66
C GLY A 294 8.02 -17.73 7.56
N ILE A 295 9.11 -17.53 8.32
CA ILE A 295 9.51 -18.38 9.43
C ILE A 295 9.75 -17.52 10.66
N ALA A 296 9.25 -17.94 11.83
CA ALA A 296 9.46 -17.26 13.10
C ALA A 296 9.75 -18.26 14.22
N LEU A 297 10.74 -17.93 15.05
CA LEU A 297 11.06 -18.62 16.29
C LEU A 297 10.89 -17.64 17.45
N SER A 298 10.04 -17.97 18.41
CA SER A 298 9.73 -17.15 19.56
C SER A 298 10.04 -17.92 20.85
N ALA A 299 10.54 -17.23 21.87
CA ALA A 299 10.69 -17.72 23.22
C ALA A 299 10.11 -16.67 24.19
N GLU A 300 9.16 -17.09 25.03
CA GLU A 300 8.55 -16.25 26.06
C GLU A 300 8.80 -16.87 27.43
N TYR A 301 9.33 -16.08 28.36
CA TYR A 301 9.48 -16.42 29.75
C TYR A 301 8.66 -15.48 30.62
N GLY A 302 7.94 -16.05 31.58
CA GLY A 302 7.23 -15.27 32.58
C GLY A 302 7.17 -15.97 33.92
N ARG A 303 6.73 -15.23 34.92
CA ARG A 303 6.54 -15.76 36.27
C ARG A 303 5.34 -15.15 36.96
N LYS A 304 4.31 -15.96 37.21
CA LYS A 304 3.16 -15.59 38.02
C LYS A 304 3.55 -15.62 39.50
N LYS A 305 3.34 -14.51 40.19
CA LYS A 305 3.50 -14.37 41.63
C LYS A 305 2.16 -14.01 42.25
N VAL A 306 1.59 -14.93 43.05
CA VAL A 306 0.37 -14.68 43.81
C VAL A 306 0.69 -13.75 44.99
N LEU A 307 -0.13 -12.76 45.17
CA LEU A 307 -0.12 -11.76 46.23
C LEU A 307 -1.24 -12.06 47.26
N ASN A 308 -1.43 -11.18 48.23
CA ASN A 308 -2.53 -11.28 49.18
C ASN A 308 -3.89 -11.14 48.52
N ASN A 309 -4.89 -11.83 49.03
CA ASN A 309 -6.30 -11.81 48.57
C ASN A 309 -6.48 -12.25 47.11
N ASP A 310 -5.75 -13.29 46.68
CA ASP A 310 -5.82 -13.92 45.36
C ASP A 310 -5.46 -13.00 44.19
N TRP A 311 -4.88 -11.81 44.46
CA TRP A 311 -4.27 -10.98 43.45
C TRP A 311 -2.97 -11.60 42.97
N TYR A 312 -2.63 -11.40 41.71
CA TYR A 312 -1.35 -11.83 41.18
C TYR A 312 -0.73 -10.78 40.24
N ILE A 313 0.57 -10.87 40.11
CA ILE A 313 1.39 -10.12 39.15
C ILE A 313 2.21 -11.12 38.35
N GLU A 314 2.27 -10.92 37.04
CA GLU A 314 3.02 -11.81 36.13
C GLU A 314 3.86 -10.98 35.17
N PRO A 315 5.11 -10.64 35.51
CA PRO A 315 6.06 -10.11 34.57
C PRO A 315 6.41 -11.16 33.52
N GLN A 316 6.57 -10.70 32.26
CA GLN A 316 6.89 -11.54 31.13
C GLN A 316 7.82 -10.83 30.15
N ALA A 317 8.68 -11.60 29.49
CA ALA A 317 9.53 -11.16 28.41
C ALA A 317 9.47 -12.16 27.27
N GLN A 318 9.37 -11.68 26.04
CA GLN A 318 9.39 -12.51 24.83
C GLN A 318 10.41 -11.96 23.85
N PHE A 319 11.09 -12.88 23.19
CA PHE A 319 11.97 -12.56 22.07
C PHE A 319 11.58 -13.42 20.86
N THR A 320 11.42 -12.77 19.71
CA THR A 320 11.05 -13.41 18.46
C THR A 320 12.06 -13.05 17.40
N LEU A 321 12.65 -14.07 16.78
CA LEU A 321 13.44 -13.96 15.56
C LEU A 321 12.63 -14.49 14.39
N GLY A 322 12.78 -13.86 13.23
CA GLY A 322 12.09 -14.35 12.06
C GLY A 322 12.64 -13.81 10.75
N TYR A 323 12.18 -14.43 9.69
CA TYR A 323 12.48 -14.06 8.32
C TYR A 323 11.19 -14.17 7.50
N LEU A 324 10.85 -13.08 6.82
CA LEU A 324 9.79 -13.04 5.82
C LEU A 324 10.46 -12.97 4.46
N GLY A 325 10.23 -13.94 3.59
CA GLY A 325 10.77 -13.99 2.23
C GLY A 325 10.25 -12.81 1.40
N GLY A 326 11.06 -12.41 0.43
CA GLY A 326 10.64 -11.42 -0.56
C GLY A 326 9.74 -12.02 -1.63
N ASP A 327 9.27 -11.15 -2.54
CA ASP A 327 8.51 -11.54 -3.72
C ASP A 327 8.86 -10.64 -4.91
N ASN A 328 8.70 -11.19 -6.12
CA ASN A 328 8.85 -10.45 -7.36
C ASN A 328 7.57 -10.58 -8.18
N TYR A 329 6.88 -9.48 -8.40
CA TYR A 329 5.64 -9.48 -9.15
C TYR A 329 5.53 -8.23 -10.04
N ARG A 330 4.51 -8.20 -10.88
CA ARG A 330 4.21 -7.08 -11.76
C ARG A 330 2.78 -6.62 -11.60
N THR A 331 2.59 -5.32 -11.48
CA THR A 331 1.26 -4.71 -11.50
C THR A 331 0.70 -4.67 -12.93
N ASN A 332 -0.63 -4.60 -13.06
CA ASN A 332 -1.28 -4.54 -14.38
C ASN A 332 -0.91 -3.28 -15.20
N ASN A 333 -0.48 -2.20 -14.55
CA ASN A 333 0.01 -0.99 -15.21
C ASN A 333 1.52 -1.01 -15.51
N GLY A 334 2.18 -2.18 -15.35
CA GLY A 334 3.52 -2.44 -15.83
C GLY A 334 4.65 -2.19 -14.85
N ILE A 335 4.38 -1.84 -13.59
CA ILE A 335 5.43 -1.68 -12.56
C ILE A 335 5.96 -3.06 -12.16
N GLU A 336 7.25 -3.25 -12.32
CA GLU A 336 7.97 -4.41 -11.80
C GLU A 336 8.38 -4.15 -10.36
N VAL A 337 7.93 -5.02 -9.46
CA VAL A 337 8.21 -4.93 -8.03
C VAL A 337 9.17 -6.04 -7.65
N SER A 338 10.27 -5.68 -7.00
CA SER A 338 11.19 -6.62 -6.40
C SER A 338 11.30 -6.31 -4.91
N GLN A 339 10.67 -7.14 -4.10
CA GLN A 339 10.69 -7.02 -2.65
C GLN A 339 11.76 -7.94 -2.07
N SER A 340 12.74 -7.39 -1.38
CA SER A 340 13.74 -8.17 -0.64
C SER A 340 13.13 -8.78 0.62
N GLY A 341 13.67 -9.93 1.03
CA GLY A 341 13.30 -10.56 2.28
C GLY A 341 13.66 -9.71 3.51
N ILE A 342 12.83 -9.81 4.55
CA ILE A 342 12.93 -9.01 5.78
C ILE A 342 13.39 -9.91 6.93
N LYS A 343 14.53 -9.58 7.55
CA LYS A 343 14.96 -10.17 8.83
C LYS A 343 14.33 -9.38 9.97
N SER A 344 13.73 -10.08 10.93
CA SER A 344 13.01 -9.47 12.05
C SER A 344 13.55 -9.98 13.38
N ALA A 345 13.79 -9.05 14.31
CA ALA A 345 14.10 -9.36 15.70
C ALA A 345 13.25 -8.47 16.60
N VAL A 346 12.39 -9.05 17.42
CA VAL A 346 11.42 -8.32 18.24
C VAL A 346 11.51 -8.78 19.69
N GLY A 347 11.84 -7.84 20.58
CA GLY A 347 11.73 -8.00 22.03
C GLY A 347 10.43 -7.40 22.55
N ARG A 348 9.79 -8.08 23.48
CA ARG A 348 8.63 -7.58 24.20
C ARG A 348 8.78 -7.84 25.69
N ILE A 349 8.42 -6.87 26.50
CA ILE A 349 8.24 -7.01 27.93
C ILE A 349 6.78 -6.70 28.26
N GLY A 350 6.24 -7.35 29.25
CA GLY A 350 4.85 -7.20 29.67
C GLY A 350 4.65 -7.47 31.15
N LEU A 351 3.52 -7.01 31.63
CA LEU A 351 3.07 -7.24 32.98
C LEU A 351 1.58 -7.58 32.94
N ASN A 352 1.20 -8.75 33.42
CA ASN A 352 -0.19 -9.06 33.71
C ASN A 352 -0.46 -8.83 35.18
N PHE A 353 -1.59 -8.23 35.47
CA PHE A 353 -2.10 -8.04 36.81
C PHE A 353 -3.55 -8.50 36.85
N GLY A 354 -3.90 -9.31 37.83
CA GLY A 354 -5.25 -9.86 37.89
C GLY A 354 -5.58 -10.47 39.24
N LYS A 355 -6.78 -11.00 39.34
CA LYS A 355 -7.30 -11.70 40.54
C LYS A 355 -7.85 -13.06 40.18
N GLU A 356 -7.50 -14.07 40.96
CA GLU A 356 -8.14 -15.39 40.91
C GLU A 356 -9.51 -15.32 41.57
N VAL A 357 -10.54 -15.80 40.91
CA VAL A 357 -11.93 -15.79 41.39
C VAL A 357 -12.46 -17.21 41.41
N GLY A 358 -12.61 -17.77 42.64
CA GLY A 358 -13.01 -19.16 42.80
C GLY A 358 -11.97 -20.17 42.29
N GLN A 359 -12.38 -21.40 42.07
CA GLN A 359 -11.44 -22.46 41.69
C GLN A 359 -10.96 -22.44 40.25
N LYS A 360 -11.65 -21.73 39.34
CA LYS A 360 -11.35 -21.74 37.87
C LYS A 360 -11.52 -20.40 37.16
N GLY A 361 -11.78 -19.30 37.86
CA GLY A 361 -11.99 -18.00 37.26
C GLY A 361 -10.80 -17.07 37.42
N ILE A 362 -10.47 -16.31 36.39
CA ILE A 362 -9.45 -15.24 36.43
C ILE A 362 -10.04 -13.99 35.78
N VAL A 363 -9.81 -12.87 36.43
CA VAL A 363 -10.06 -11.52 35.88
C VAL A 363 -8.72 -10.82 35.73
N TYR A 364 -8.38 -10.34 34.54
CA TYR A 364 -7.13 -9.61 34.22
C TYR A 364 -7.37 -8.48 33.23
#